data_ba971801b14f0ea103b0850c1f25490e
#
_entry.id   ba971801b14f0ea103b0850c1f25490e
#
_cell.length_a   1.000
_cell.length_b   1.000
_cell.length_c   1.000
_cell.angle_alpha   90.00
_cell.angle_beta   90.00
_cell.angle_gamma   90.00
#
_symmetry.space_group_name_H-M   'P 1'
#
loop_
_entity.id
_entity.type
_entity.pdbx_description
1 polymer ?
#
loop_
_entity_poly.entity_id
_entity_poly.type
_entity_poly.pdbx_seq_one_letter_code
_entity_poly.pdbx_strand_id
1 'polypeptide(L)'
;NPKNTVRIDKVAQSNVIEKIKNSSIKENKKKELIEKIRNDESIESESVSLLYDPDIDLDNMGNMALLSGRANSSLKNNPYIAKRSILFDMRNKGQFIPRHTIDIFNKVYHNESDPQFNFDLTKWDQRDVEAYSQWMITRNITIRKELSK
;
A
#
# COMPACT_ATOMS: atom_id res chain seq x y z
N ASN A 1 9.26 -26.16 6.39
CA ASN A 1 9.13 -24.78 5.93
C ASN A 1 7.81 -24.22 6.44
N PRO A 2 7.79 -23.30 7.41
CA PRO A 2 6.54 -22.64 7.75
C PRO A 2 6.05 -21.96 6.47
N LYS A 3 4.86 -22.34 5.99
CA LYS A 3 4.22 -21.68 4.87
C LYS A 3 4.16 -20.19 5.22
N ASN A 4 4.66 -19.34 4.35
CA ASN A 4 4.53 -17.91 4.49
C ASN A 4 3.03 -17.59 4.51
N THR A 5 2.48 -17.35 5.69
CA THR A 5 1.08 -17.00 5.87
C THR A 5 0.97 -15.58 6.38
N VAL A 6 -0.10 -14.91 5.99
CA VAL A 6 -0.43 -13.55 6.40
C VAL A 6 -1.80 -13.56 7.05
N ARG A 7 -1.93 -12.96 8.23
CA ARG A 7 -3.21 -12.68 8.86
C ARG A 7 -3.58 -11.23 8.58
N ILE A 8 -4.74 -11.01 8.01
CA ILE A 8 -5.22 -9.66 7.71
C ILE A 8 -5.72 -9.02 9.02
N ASP A 9 -5.19 -7.84 9.33
CA ASP A 9 -5.63 -7.06 10.48
C ASP A 9 -7.12 -6.75 10.40
N LYS A 10 -7.82 -6.82 11.54
CA LYS A 10 -9.28 -6.62 11.62
C LYS A 10 -9.73 -5.30 11.02
N VAL A 11 -8.96 -4.24 11.21
CA VAL A 11 -9.27 -2.91 10.66
C VAL A 11 -9.23 -2.88 9.12
N ALA A 12 -8.47 -3.79 8.51
CA ALA A 12 -8.30 -3.88 7.06
C ALA A 12 -9.19 -4.95 6.40
N GLN A 13 -9.81 -5.84 7.17
CA GLN A 13 -10.54 -7.00 6.63
C GLN A 13 -11.62 -6.61 5.62
N SER A 14 -12.45 -5.62 5.93
CA SER A 14 -13.53 -5.17 5.04
C SER A 14 -13.00 -4.69 3.70
N ASN A 15 -11.94 -3.89 3.71
CA ASN A 15 -11.32 -3.33 2.51
C ASN A 15 -10.63 -4.41 1.65
N VAL A 16 -9.98 -5.38 2.30
CA VAL A 16 -9.34 -6.50 1.60
C VAL A 16 -10.40 -7.41 0.97
N ILE A 17 -11.48 -7.72 1.68
CA ILE A 17 -12.60 -8.53 1.17
C ILE A 17 -13.21 -7.86 -0.07
N GLU A 18 -13.44 -6.55 -0.03
CA GLU A 18 -13.97 -5.81 -1.18
C GLU A 18 -13.03 -5.89 -2.39
N LYS A 19 -11.72 -5.72 -2.14
CA LYS A 19 -10.72 -5.87 -3.20
C LYS A 19 -10.71 -7.28 -3.80
N ILE A 20 -10.82 -8.33 -2.98
CA ILE A 20 -10.92 -9.71 -3.46
C ILE A 20 -12.16 -9.90 -4.34
N LYS A 21 -13.31 -9.37 -3.93
CA LYS A 21 -14.57 -9.45 -4.71
C LYS A 21 -14.43 -8.82 -6.09
N ASN A 22 -13.74 -7.69 -6.18
CA ASN A 22 -13.55 -6.91 -7.41
C ASN A 22 -12.32 -7.38 -8.24
N SER A 23 -11.58 -8.37 -7.78
CA SER A 23 -10.40 -8.90 -8.46
C SER A 23 -10.77 -9.93 -9.54
N SER A 24 -9.79 -10.29 -10.40
CA SER A 24 -9.91 -11.34 -11.40
C SER A 24 -9.69 -12.76 -10.86
N ILE A 25 -9.57 -12.93 -9.55
CA ILE A 25 -9.40 -14.24 -8.90
C ILE A 25 -10.63 -15.11 -9.21
N LYS A 26 -10.41 -16.42 -9.38
CA LYS A 26 -11.51 -17.39 -9.61
C LYS A 26 -12.49 -17.39 -8.42
N GLU A 27 -13.80 -17.49 -8.71
CA GLU A 27 -14.87 -17.37 -7.71
C GLU A 27 -14.73 -18.34 -6.53
N ASN A 28 -14.32 -19.59 -6.78
CA ASN A 28 -14.09 -20.56 -5.69
C ASN A 28 -12.99 -20.11 -4.74
N LYS A 29 -11.89 -19.54 -5.27
CA LYS A 29 -10.79 -19.03 -4.49
C LYS A 29 -11.17 -17.74 -3.73
N LYS A 30 -11.96 -16.87 -4.35
CA LYS A 30 -12.51 -15.68 -3.67
C LYS A 30 -13.31 -16.10 -2.43
N LYS A 31 -14.23 -17.06 -2.55
CA LYS A 31 -15.05 -17.55 -1.43
C LYS A 31 -14.20 -18.10 -0.31
N GLU A 32 -13.20 -18.93 -0.62
CA GLU A 32 -12.26 -19.49 0.35
C GLU A 32 -11.49 -18.38 1.11
N LEU A 33 -10.92 -17.43 0.37
CA LEU A 33 -10.14 -16.33 0.97
C LEU A 33 -11.00 -15.44 1.85
N ILE A 34 -12.20 -15.09 1.40
CA ILE A 34 -13.13 -14.23 2.15
C ILE A 34 -13.57 -14.93 3.43
N GLU A 35 -13.86 -16.23 3.39
CA GLU A 35 -14.24 -17.01 4.56
C GLU A 35 -13.10 -17.06 5.58
N LYS A 36 -11.88 -17.37 5.16
CA LYS A 36 -10.70 -17.36 6.03
C LYS A 36 -10.48 -16.00 6.69
N ILE A 37 -10.59 -14.91 5.92
CA ILE A 37 -10.41 -13.55 6.46
C ILE A 37 -11.51 -13.23 7.49
N ARG A 38 -12.76 -13.58 7.23
CA ARG A 38 -13.87 -13.37 8.16
C ARG A 38 -13.73 -14.16 9.47
N ASN A 39 -13.16 -15.35 9.38
CA ASN A 39 -12.87 -16.22 10.53
C ASN A 39 -11.57 -15.85 11.24
N ASP A 40 -10.91 -14.75 10.82
CA ASP A 40 -9.64 -14.29 11.39
C ASP A 40 -8.51 -15.32 11.24
N GLU A 41 -8.59 -16.14 10.21
CA GLU A 41 -7.59 -17.15 9.85
C GLU A 41 -6.46 -16.55 8.97
N SER A 42 -5.29 -17.18 9.03
CA SER A 42 -4.18 -16.82 8.15
C SER A 42 -4.41 -17.33 6.73
N ILE A 43 -4.06 -16.53 5.74
CA ILE A 43 -4.07 -16.88 4.33
C ILE A 43 -2.64 -17.00 3.79
N GLU A 44 -2.45 -17.77 2.74
CA GLU A 44 -1.15 -17.96 2.12
C GLU A 44 -0.67 -16.65 1.47
N SER A 45 0.62 -16.32 1.64
CA SER A 45 1.22 -15.11 1.06
C SER A 45 1.07 -15.05 -0.47
N GLU A 46 1.09 -16.20 -1.14
CA GLU A 46 0.84 -16.28 -2.58
C GLU A 46 -0.58 -15.79 -2.94
N SER A 47 -1.56 -16.07 -2.09
CA SER A 47 -2.93 -15.58 -2.29
C SER A 47 -3.01 -14.06 -2.12
N VAL A 48 -2.20 -13.50 -1.21
CA VAL A 48 -2.08 -12.04 -1.05
C VAL A 48 -1.42 -11.41 -2.26
N SER A 49 -0.40 -12.07 -2.83
CA SER A 49 0.30 -11.56 -4.02
C SER A 49 -0.59 -11.38 -5.24
N LEU A 50 -1.69 -12.14 -5.34
CA LEU A 50 -2.69 -11.96 -6.40
C LEU A 50 -3.42 -10.60 -6.34
N LEU A 51 -3.28 -9.87 -5.24
CA LEU A 51 -3.85 -8.54 -5.05
C LEU A 51 -2.86 -7.41 -5.39
N TYR A 52 -1.60 -7.75 -5.71
CA TYR A 52 -0.60 -6.80 -6.16
C TYR A 52 -0.59 -6.65 -7.68
N ASP A 53 -0.07 -5.53 -8.14
CA ASP A 53 0.28 -5.34 -9.54
C ASP A 53 1.55 -6.17 -9.84
N PRO A 54 1.51 -7.13 -10.79
CA PRO A 54 2.67 -7.95 -11.12
C PRO A 54 3.81 -7.17 -11.78
N ASP A 55 3.51 -6.03 -12.37
CA ASP A 55 4.47 -5.22 -13.14
C ASP A 55 5.16 -4.15 -12.28
N ILE A 56 4.91 -4.13 -10.96
CA ILE A 56 5.48 -3.12 -10.07
C ILE A 56 6.97 -3.38 -9.81
N ASP A 57 7.79 -2.34 -9.95
CA ASP A 57 9.21 -2.36 -9.57
C ASP A 57 9.34 -2.21 -8.05
N LEU A 58 9.52 -3.34 -7.35
CA LEU A 58 9.56 -3.40 -5.90
C LEU A 58 10.77 -2.68 -5.29
N ASP A 59 11.89 -2.64 -5.99
CA ASP A 59 13.16 -2.07 -5.51
C ASP A 59 13.31 -0.58 -5.87
N ASN A 60 12.33 -0.01 -6.56
CA ASN A 60 12.35 1.40 -6.90
C ASN A 60 12.11 2.27 -5.66
N MET A 61 12.85 3.37 -5.53
CA MET A 61 12.66 4.36 -4.46
C MET A 61 11.21 4.86 -4.35
N GLY A 62 10.51 4.97 -5.48
CA GLY A 62 9.09 5.32 -5.53
C GLY A 62 8.15 4.29 -4.88
N ASN A 63 8.66 3.11 -4.55
CA ASN A 63 7.91 2.08 -3.84
C ASN A 63 8.22 2.03 -2.33
N MET A 64 8.97 2.98 -1.80
CA MET A 64 9.42 3.00 -0.42
C MET A 64 8.75 4.11 0.39
N ALA A 65 8.45 3.82 1.64
CA ALA A 65 7.92 4.78 2.61
C ALA A 65 8.69 4.69 3.94
N LEU A 66 8.90 5.84 4.57
CA LEU A 66 9.57 5.91 5.86
C LEU A 66 8.60 5.51 6.98
N LEU A 67 8.95 4.47 7.72
CA LEU A 67 8.16 3.94 8.83
C LEU A 67 9.05 3.64 10.05
N SER A 68 8.49 3.75 11.24
CA SER A 68 9.12 3.17 12.43
C SER A 68 9.13 1.65 12.34
N GLY A 69 10.08 0.99 13.02
CA GLY A 69 10.15 -0.47 13.06
C GLY A 69 8.85 -1.12 13.51
N ARG A 70 8.14 -0.52 14.47
CA ARG A 70 6.84 -1.00 14.95
C ARG A 70 5.75 -0.89 13.87
N ALA A 71 5.66 0.25 13.19
CA ALA A 71 4.71 0.44 12.10
C ALA A 71 5.00 -0.52 10.95
N ASN A 72 6.26 -0.66 10.55
CA ASN A 72 6.66 -1.57 9.50
C ASN A 72 6.31 -3.04 9.83
N SER A 73 6.56 -3.46 11.08
CA SER A 73 6.19 -4.81 11.53
C SER A 73 4.68 -5.07 11.49
N SER A 74 3.86 -4.04 11.73
CA SER A 74 2.40 -4.15 11.65
C SER A 74 1.89 -4.21 10.21
N LEU A 75 2.55 -3.53 9.29
CA LEU A 75 2.15 -3.52 7.87
C LEU A 75 2.51 -4.82 7.14
N LYS A 76 3.62 -5.47 7.50
CA LYS A 76 4.05 -6.75 6.92
C LYS A 76 3.89 -6.80 5.38
N ASN A 77 3.56 -7.97 4.85
CA ASN A 77 3.32 -8.21 3.42
C ASN A 77 1.84 -8.01 3.02
N ASN A 78 1.14 -7.11 3.71
CA ASN A 78 -0.23 -6.78 3.35
C ASN A 78 -0.31 -6.00 2.01
N PRO A 79 -1.41 -6.13 1.24
CA PRO A 79 -1.64 -5.30 0.07
C PRO A 79 -1.81 -3.82 0.47
N TYR A 80 -1.62 -2.92 -0.49
CA TYR A 80 -1.64 -1.47 -0.25
C TYR A 80 -2.87 -0.99 0.52
N ILE A 81 -4.07 -1.45 0.15
CA ILE A 81 -5.31 -1.06 0.84
C ILE A 81 -5.32 -1.46 2.31
N ALA A 82 -4.79 -2.64 2.64
CA ALA A 82 -4.66 -3.10 4.02
C ALA A 82 -3.62 -2.28 4.78
N LYS A 83 -2.46 -2.04 4.18
CA LYS A 83 -1.41 -1.17 4.76
C LYS A 83 -1.95 0.21 5.06
N ARG A 84 -2.69 0.80 4.13
CA ARG A 84 -3.33 2.11 4.29
C ARG A 84 -4.28 2.12 5.48
N SER A 85 -5.19 1.15 5.57
CA SER A 85 -6.16 1.04 6.66
C SER A 85 -5.48 0.90 8.03
N ILE A 86 -4.47 0.03 8.12
CA ILE A 86 -3.70 -0.20 9.36
C ILE A 86 -2.98 1.08 9.78
N LEU A 87 -2.32 1.76 8.84
CA LEU A 87 -1.54 2.95 9.10
C LEU A 87 -2.42 4.11 9.60
N PHE A 88 -3.58 4.32 9.00
CA PHE A 88 -4.53 5.34 9.46
C PHE A 88 -5.17 4.99 10.81
N ASP A 89 -5.44 3.72 11.08
CA ASP A 89 -5.89 3.27 12.40
C ASP A 89 -4.83 3.54 13.48
N MET A 90 -3.56 3.22 13.21
CA MET A 90 -2.44 3.53 14.11
C MET A 90 -2.34 5.02 14.41
N ARG A 91 -2.46 5.87 13.39
CA ARG A 91 -2.48 7.33 13.54
C ARG A 91 -3.66 7.79 14.39
N ASN A 92 -4.85 7.28 14.17
CA ASN A 92 -6.05 7.61 14.93
C ASN A 92 -5.93 7.19 16.41
N LYS A 93 -5.16 6.17 16.70
CA LYS A 93 -4.83 5.72 18.06
C LYS A 93 -3.66 6.49 18.70
N GLY A 94 -3.21 7.58 18.09
CA GLY A 94 -2.18 8.46 18.62
C GLY A 94 -0.75 8.00 18.34
N GLN A 95 -0.52 7.02 17.49
CA GLN A 95 0.83 6.65 17.08
C GLN A 95 1.39 7.67 16.09
N PHE A 96 2.66 8.02 16.27
CA PHE A 96 3.34 8.91 15.34
C PHE A 96 3.61 8.21 14.01
N ILE A 97 3.07 8.79 12.94
CA ILE A 97 3.38 8.42 11.55
C ILE A 97 3.93 9.67 10.87
N PRO A 98 5.10 9.61 10.23
CA PRO A 98 5.66 10.75 9.51
C PRO A 98 4.67 11.32 8.50
N ARG A 99 4.55 12.64 8.44
CA ARG A 99 3.64 13.29 7.50
C ARG A 99 3.90 12.87 6.06
N HIS A 100 5.16 12.78 5.68
CA HIS A 100 5.57 12.32 4.37
C HIS A 100 4.98 10.94 4.01
N THR A 101 4.96 10.02 4.97
CA THR A 101 4.36 8.69 4.79
C THR A 101 2.84 8.78 4.62
N ILE A 102 2.17 9.62 5.42
CA ILE A 102 0.73 9.90 5.26
C ILE A 102 0.44 10.44 3.86
N ASP A 103 1.26 11.37 3.38
CA ASP A 103 1.10 11.97 2.05
C ASP A 103 1.26 10.94 0.93
N ILE A 104 2.16 9.96 1.06
CA ILE A 104 2.30 8.83 0.13
C ILE A 104 1.01 8.00 0.10
N PHE A 105 0.49 7.62 1.25
CA PHE A 105 -0.72 6.81 1.33
C PHE A 105 -2.01 7.57 0.94
N ASN A 106 -1.97 8.88 0.88
CA ASN A 106 -3.04 9.74 0.32
C ASN A 106 -2.78 10.14 -1.13
N LYS A 107 -1.66 9.73 -1.72
CA LYS A 107 -1.28 10.05 -3.10
C LYS A 107 -1.28 11.56 -3.41
N VAL A 108 -0.90 12.39 -2.45
CA VAL A 108 -0.90 13.86 -2.62
C VAL A 108 0.14 14.39 -3.60
N TYR A 109 1.09 13.56 -4.02
CA TYR A 109 2.09 13.89 -5.04
C TYR A 109 1.53 13.79 -6.48
N HIS A 110 0.36 13.20 -6.67
CA HIS A 110 -0.33 13.23 -7.94
C HIS A 110 -0.94 14.61 -8.20
N ASN A 111 -0.82 15.07 -9.43
CA ASN A 111 -1.46 16.29 -9.91
C ASN A 111 -2.59 15.90 -10.85
N GLU A 112 -3.78 16.50 -10.69
CA GLU A 112 -4.94 16.27 -11.56
C GLU A 112 -4.67 16.56 -13.04
N SER A 113 -3.68 17.42 -13.32
CA SER A 113 -3.22 17.72 -14.69
C SER A 113 -2.30 16.66 -15.27
N ASP A 114 -1.84 15.69 -14.48
CA ASP A 114 -0.93 14.65 -14.92
C ASP A 114 -1.70 13.58 -15.70
N PRO A 115 -1.33 13.24 -16.94
CA PRO A 115 -1.93 12.15 -17.70
C PRO A 115 -1.85 10.78 -16.99
N GLN A 116 -0.87 10.63 -16.10
CA GLN A 116 -0.69 9.42 -15.29
C GLN A 116 -1.41 9.49 -13.93
N PHE A 117 -2.23 10.52 -13.73
CA PHE A 117 -2.95 10.71 -12.49
C PHE A 117 -3.72 9.46 -12.07
N ASN A 118 -3.44 8.97 -10.86
CA ASN A 118 -4.08 7.80 -10.30
C ASN A 118 -4.59 8.08 -8.89
N PHE A 119 -5.88 8.35 -8.76
CA PHE A 119 -6.53 8.62 -7.49
C PHE A 119 -7.15 7.37 -6.84
N ASP A 120 -6.88 6.20 -7.36
CA ASP A 120 -7.38 4.95 -6.78
C ASP A 120 -6.63 4.64 -5.47
N LEU A 121 -7.26 4.93 -4.34
CA LEU A 121 -6.73 4.67 -3.01
C LEU A 121 -6.82 3.19 -2.58
N THR A 122 -7.30 2.32 -3.45
CA THR A 122 -7.41 0.89 -3.17
C THR A 122 -6.19 0.09 -3.61
N LYS A 123 -5.34 0.66 -4.47
CA LYS A 123 -4.16 -0.01 -5.03
C LYS A 123 -2.96 0.93 -5.13
N TRP A 124 -1.80 0.32 -5.22
CA TRP A 124 -0.54 0.93 -5.57
C TRP A 124 0.00 0.19 -6.79
N ASP A 125 0.21 0.88 -7.88
CA ASP A 125 0.68 0.31 -9.14
C ASP A 125 1.91 1.04 -9.68
N GLN A 126 2.43 0.61 -10.82
CA GLN A 126 3.64 1.18 -11.41
C GLN A 126 3.52 2.68 -11.69
N ARG A 127 2.34 3.17 -12.02
CA ARG A 127 2.09 4.62 -12.21
C ARG A 127 2.33 5.41 -10.93
N ASP A 128 1.97 4.84 -9.78
CA ASP A 128 2.22 5.45 -8.46
C ASP A 128 3.72 5.50 -8.16
N VAL A 129 4.45 4.42 -8.45
CA VAL A 129 5.90 4.34 -8.29
C VAL A 129 6.60 5.41 -9.13
N GLU A 130 6.23 5.53 -10.39
CA GLU A 130 6.80 6.51 -11.34
C GLU A 130 6.48 7.94 -10.93
N ALA A 131 5.22 8.25 -10.61
CA ALA A 131 4.79 9.58 -10.20
C ALA A 131 5.48 10.02 -8.90
N TYR A 132 5.59 9.14 -7.92
CA TYR A 132 6.26 9.43 -6.67
C TYR A 132 7.78 9.62 -6.85
N SER A 133 8.42 8.79 -7.67
CA SER A 133 9.83 8.94 -8.03
C SER A 133 10.09 10.30 -8.70
N GLN A 134 9.26 10.68 -9.66
CA GLN A 134 9.36 11.95 -10.35
C GLN A 134 9.17 13.15 -9.41
N TRP A 135 8.21 13.05 -8.50
CA TRP A 135 7.98 14.08 -7.49
C TRP A 135 9.19 14.26 -6.59
N MET A 136 9.82 13.18 -6.13
CA MET A 136 11.03 13.26 -5.31
C MET A 136 12.19 13.93 -6.06
N ILE A 137 12.41 13.58 -7.31
CA ILE A 137 13.47 14.16 -8.15
C ILE A 137 13.24 15.68 -8.33
N THR A 138 12.04 16.07 -8.70
CA THR A 138 11.68 17.48 -8.93
C THR A 138 11.84 18.30 -7.66
N ARG A 139 11.42 17.78 -6.52
CA ARG A 139 11.56 18.45 -5.23
C ARG A 139 13.02 18.63 -4.81
N ASN A 140 13.86 17.61 -5.01
CA ASN A 140 15.29 17.72 -4.74
C ASN A 140 15.99 18.78 -5.59
N ILE A 141 15.65 18.87 -6.87
CA ILE A 141 16.18 19.90 -7.77
C ILE A 141 15.77 21.29 -7.29
N THR A 142 14.52 21.47 -6.90
CA THR A 142 13.99 22.74 -6.38
C THR A 142 14.74 23.18 -5.12
N ILE A 143 14.89 22.28 -4.14
CA ILE A 143 15.61 22.55 -2.89
C ILE A 143 17.06 22.94 -3.18
N ARG A 144 17.77 22.23 -4.05
CA ARG A 144 19.14 22.56 -4.42
C ARG A 144 19.27 23.95 -5.04
N LYS A 145 18.33 24.33 -5.89
CA LYS A 145 18.29 25.67 -6.49
C LYS A 145 18.04 26.77 -5.47
N GLU A 146 17.20 26.52 -4.45
CA GLU A 146 16.95 27.45 -3.36
C GLU A 146 18.17 27.62 -2.45
N LEU A 147 18.88 26.54 -2.14
CA LEU A 147 20.07 26.56 -1.29
C LEU A 147 21.30 27.17 -1.97
N SER A 148 21.32 27.27 -3.31
CA SER A 148 22.42 27.85 -4.09
C SER A 148 22.24 29.34 -4.38
N LYS A 149 21.20 29.99 -3.90
CA LYS A 149 20.96 31.44 -3.95
C LYS A 149 21.53 32.13 -2.72
#